data_202e1278cc303f037ce87d94199c605d
#
_entry.id   202e1278cc303f037ce87d94199c605d
#
_cell.length_a   1.000
_cell.length_b   1.000
_cell.length_c   1.000
_cell.angle_alpha   90.00
_cell.angle_beta   90.00
_cell.angle_gamma   90.00
#
_symmetry.space_group_name_H-M   'P 1'
#
loop_
_entity.id
_entity.type
_entity.pdbx_description
1 polymer ?
#
loop_
_entity_poly.entity_id
_entity_poly.type
_entity_poly.pdbx_seq_one_letter_code
_entity_poly.pdbx_strand_id
1 'polypeptide(L)'
;LFLRDSPLALAGAASLPKVLKAQESRVAPSDQVRVGVIGCNGMGFSDLNSIMKVPEVECVALCDIDDEVLSRRAGQVTERWGSTPALHTDFRHLLDDPDIDAVIIGTPDHWHCLMMVLACEAGKDVYVEKPLANTVGECALMVAAAERYSSVVQVGQWQRSGDHWTDAADY
;
A
#
# COMPACT_ATOMS: atom_id res chain seq x y z
N LEU A 1 -63.35 43.48 33.60
CA LEU A 1 -63.71 43.33 32.21
C LEU A 1 -62.84 42.28 31.59
N PHE A 2 -63.48 41.26 31.06
CA PHE A 2 -63.02 40.07 30.39
C PHE A 2 -61.73 40.18 29.56
N LEU A 3 -60.84 39.16 29.66
CA LEU A 3 -60.37 38.41 28.48
C LEU A 3 -59.72 37.07 28.90
N ARG A 4 -60.23 36.10 28.26
CA ARG A 4 -60.11 34.66 28.29
C ARG A 4 -58.73 34.15 28.01
N ASP A 5 -58.41 33.08 28.74
CA ASP A 5 -57.37 32.10 28.47
C ASP A 5 -57.52 31.47 27.08
N SER A 6 -56.41 31.31 26.41
CA SER A 6 -56.24 30.36 25.30
C SER A 6 -54.90 29.64 25.45
N PRO A 7 -54.92 28.31 25.59
CA PRO A 7 -53.68 27.56 25.59
C PRO A 7 -53.19 27.37 24.14
N LEU A 8 -52.06 27.96 23.80
CA LEU A 8 -51.34 27.58 22.59
C LEU A 8 -50.62 26.26 22.86
N ALA A 9 -51.12 25.23 22.20
CA ALA A 9 -50.49 23.94 22.14
C ALA A 9 -49.15 24.03 21.43
N LEU A 10 -48.07 23.68 22.13
CA LEU A 10 -46.76 23.45 21.55
C LEU A 10 -46.76 22.03 21.01
N ALA A 11 -47.08 21.89 19.74
CA ALA A 11 -46.85 20.66 18.98
C ALA A 11 -45.85 20.95 17.84
N GLY A 12 -44.68 20.42 17.96
CA GLY A 12 -43.66 20.56 16.89
C GLY A 12 -42.28 20.12 17.34
N ALA A 13 -42.19 18.94 17.95
CA ALA A 13 -40.88 18.27 17.97
C ALA A 13 -40.57 17.76 16.57
N ALA A 14 -39.94 18.65 15.79
CA ALA A 14 -39.37 18.23 14.52
C ALA A 14 -38.24 17.25 14.80
N SER A 15 -38.48 15.97 14.49
CA SER A 15 -37.45 14.94 14.45
C SER A 15 -36.41 15.32 13.42
N LEU A 16 -35.26 15.80 13.88
CA LEU A 16 -34.08 15.94 13.03
C LEU A 16 -33.77 14.59 12.40
N PRO A 17 -33.60 14.49 11.09
CA PRO A 17 -33.20 13.25 10.47
C PRO A 17 -31.83 12.85 10.99
N LYS A 18 -31.76 11.66 11.58
CA LYS A 18 -30.54 10.96 11.91
C LYS A 18 -29.78 10.61 10.62
N VAL A 19 -29.12 11.56 10.01
CA VAL A 19 -28.17 11.35 8.91
C VAL A 19 -26.91 12.13 9.20
N LEU A 20 -26.25 11.75 10.27
CA LEU A 20 -24.82 11.87 10.38
C LEU A 20 -24.29 10.44 10.45
N LYS A 21 -24.39 9.70 9.33
CA LYS A 21 -23.39 8.68 9.05
C LYS A 21 -22.08 9.44 8.99
N ALA A 22 -21.15 9.06 9.88
CA ALA A 22 -19.77 9.52 9.77
C ALA A 22 -19.37 9.34 8.31
N GLN A 23 -19.09 10.45 7.64
CA GLN A 23 -18.50 10.45 6.33
C GLN A 23 -17.11 9.88 6.61
N GLU A 24 -16.91 8.61 6.24
CA GLU A 24 -15.57 8.04 6.19
C GLU A 24 -14.74 9.08 5.44
N SER A 25 -13.70 9.58 6.09
CA SER A 25 -12.82 10.58 5.50
C SER A 25 -12.20 9.93 4.26
N ARG A 26 -12.77 10.22 3.09
CA ARG A 26 -12.17 9.80 1.84
C ARG A 26 -10.84 10.53 1.73
N VAL A 27 -9.77 9.77 1.69
CA VAL A 27 -8.44 10.27 1.36
C VAL A 27 -8.54 10.99 0.01
N ALA A 28 -7.99 12.20 -0.09
CA ALA A 28 -7.98 12.90 -1.36
C ALA A 28 -7.15 12.10 -2.38
N PRO A 29 -7.51 12.06 -3.66
CA PRO A 29 -6.74 11.34 -4.67
C PRO A 29 -5.27 11.78 -4.75
N SER A 30 -4.97 13.04 -4.40
CA SER A 30 -3.60 13.57 -4.31
C SER A 30 -2.78 13.01 -3.15
N ASP A 31 -3.44 12.43 -2.15
CA ASP A 31 -2.81 11.93 -0.93
C ASP A 31 -2.71 10.39 -0.94
N GLN A 32 -3.20 9.75 -2.01
CA GLN A 32 -3.11 8.30 -2.19
C GLN A 32 -1.73 7.91 -2.70
N VAL A 33 -1.20 6.82 -2.13
CA VAL A 33 0.02 6.15 -2.61
C VAL A 33 -0.39 4.90 -3.38
N ARG A 34 -0.13 4.90 -4.68
CA ARG A 34 -0.45 3.80 -5.58
C ARG A 34 0.69 2.80 -5.64
N VAL A 35 0.43 1.58 -5.23
CA VAL A 35 1.46 0.56 -5.06
C VAL A 35 1.29 -0.57 -6.08
N GLY A 36 2.41 -0.93 -6.73
CA GLY A 36 2.57 -2.16 -7.50
C GLY A 36 3.30 -3.24 -6.70
N VAL A 37 2.97 -4.52 -6.94
CA VAL A 37 3.65 -5.64 -6.30
C VAL A 37 4.32 -6.51 -7.35
N ILE A 38 5.62 -6.76 -7.19
CA ILE A 38 6.42 -7.63 -8.06
C ILE A 38 6.82 -8.87 -7.24
N GLY A 39 6.31 -10.04 -7.64
CA GLY A 39 6.40 -11.28 -6.84
C GLY A 39 5.26 -11.36 -5.84
N CYS A 40 4.09 -11.83 -6.30
CA CYS A 40 2.83 -11.80 -5.56
C CYS A 40 2.62 -13.02 -4.66
N ASN A 41 3.56 -13.96 -4.62
CA ASN A 41 3.45 -15.13 -3.74
C ASN A 41 4.19 -14.89 -2.40
N GLY A 42 3.89 -15.69 -1.38
CA GLY A 42 4.58 -15.66 -0.08
C GLY A 42 4.65 -14.26 0.54
N MET A 43 5.88 -13.76 0.73
CA MET A 43 6.14 -12.49 1.43
C MET A 43 5.63 -11.27 0.69
N GLY A 44 5.78 -11.17 -0.61
CA GLY A 44 5.28 -10.00 -1.35
C GLY A 44 3.80 -9.73 -1.13
N PHE A 45 2.96 -10.77 -1.07
CA PHE A 45 1.55 -10.61 -0.72
C PHE A 45 1.31 -10.34 0.77
N SER A 46 2.18 -10.85 1.64
CA SER A 46 2.12 -10.54 3.08
C SER A 46 2.43 -9.07 3.35
N ASP A 47 3.41 -8.52 2.65
CA ASP A 47 3.79 -7.12 2.74
C ASP A 47 2.68 -6.23 2.20
N LEU A 48 2.06 -6.60 1.07
CA LEU A 48 0.87 -5.93 0.57
C LEU A 48 -0.24 -5.90 1.62
N ASN A 49 -0.57 -7.04 2.25
CA ASN A 49 -1.58 -7.08 3.30
C ASN A 49 -1.25 -6.18 4.50
N SER A 50 0.02 -5.92 4.74
CA SER A 50 0.48 -5.07 5.83
C SER A 50 0.35 -3.59 5.49
N ILE A 51 0.77 -3.19 4.29
CA ILE A 51 0.71 -1.79 3.86
C ILE A 51 -0.71 -1.33 3.56
N MET A 52 -1.57 -2.23 3.08
CA MET A 52 -3.00 -1.94 2.82
C MET A 52 -3.84 -1.68 4.10
N LYS A 53 -3.22 -1.74 5.29
CA LYS A 53 -3.84 -1.26 6.54
C LYS A 53 -3.78 0.28 6.65
N VAL A 54 -2.95 0.92 5.84
CA VAL A 54 -2.81 2.37 5.74
C VAL A 54 -3.87 2.87 4.77
N PRO A 55 -4.79 3.76 5.20
CA PRO A 55 -5.94 4.17 4.36
C PRO A 55 -5.55 4.89 3.07
N GLU A 56 -4.37 5.50 3.04
CA GLU A 56 -3.84 6.25 1.91
C GLU A 56 -3.23 5.37 0.81
N VAL A 57 -3.14 4.04 1.04
CA VAL A 57 -2.51 3.11 0.10
C VAL A 57 -3.55 2.39 -0.76
N GLU A 58 -3.29 2.33 -2.05
CA GLU A 58 -4.06 1.56 -3.02
C GLU A 58 -3.16 0.59 -3.81
N CYS A 59 -3.58 -0.67 -3.91
CA CYS A 59 -2.92 -1.64 -4.80
C CYS A 59 -3.48 -1.48 -6.21
N VAL A 60 -2.66 -1.00 -7.14
CA VAL A 60 -3.07 -0.70 -8.52
C VAL A 60 -2.50 -1.68 -9.54
N ALA A 61 -1.45 -2.43 -9.21
CA ALA A 61 -0.84 -3.39 -10.12
C ALA A 61 -0.24 -4.60 -9.39
N LEU A 62 -0.30 -5.75 -10.02
CA LEU A 62 0.34 -7.00 -9.59
C LEU A 62 1.18 -7.57 -10.74
N CYS A 63 2.37 -8.06 -10.41
CA CYS A 63 3.24 -8.74 -11.34
C CYS A 63 3.76 -10.06 -10.78
N ASP A 64 3.55 -11.14 -11.51
CA ASP A 64 4.13 -12.45 -11.21
C ASP A 64 4.30 -13.23 -12.52
N ILE A 65 5.27 -14.13 -12.58
CA ILE A 65 5.48 -15.00 -13.74
C ILE A 65 4.52 -16.20 -13.75
N ASP A 66 3.85 -16.46 -12.64
CA ASP A 66 2.88 -17.53 -12.47
C ASP A 66 1.45 -16.97 -12.59
N ASP A 67 0.77 -17.30 -13.70
CA ASP A 67 -0.57 -16.82 -14.01
C ASP A 67 -1.62 -17.27 -12.98
N GLU A 68 -1.45 -18.43 -12.34
CA GLU A 68 -2.37 -18.92 -11.32
C GLU A 68 -2.22 -18.10 -10.02
N VAL A 69 -0.97 -17.80 -9.64
CA VAL A 69 -0.69 -16.91 -8.51
C VAL A 69 -1.28 -15.55 -8.80
N LEU A 70 -1.01 -14.99 -9.97
CA LEU A 70 -1.45 -13.66 -10.38
C LEU A 70 -2.98 -13.53 -10.33
N SER A 71 -3.69 -14.44 -10.97
CA SER A 71 -5.17 -14.46 -11.00
C SER A 71 -5.76 -14.61 -9.61
N ARG A 72 -5.24 -15.54 -8.80
CA ARG A 72 -5.68 -15.74 -7.42
C ARG A 72 -5.49 -14.49 -6.55
N ARG A 73 -4.33 -13.84 -6.66
CA ARG A 73 -4.03 -12.63 -5.86
C ARG A 73 -4.86 -11.43 -6.30
N ALA A 74 -5.09 -11.27 -7.59
CA ALA A 74 -5.99 -10.25 -8.12
C ALA A 74 -7.41 -10.40 -7.53
N GLY A 75 -7.96 -11.61 -7.53
CA GLY A 75 -9.24 -11.90 -6.90
C GLY A 75 -9.28 -11.53 -5.41
N GLN A 76 -8.21 -11.86 -4.67
CA GLN A 76 -8.10 -11.52 -3.25
C GLN A 76 -8.00 -10.01 -3.00
N VAL A 77 -7.30 -9.26 -3.85
CA VAL A 77 -7.21 -7.79 -3.78
C VAL A 77 -8.59 -7.19 -4.00
N THR A 78 -9.28 -7.62 -5.05
CA THR A 78 -10.64 -7.12 -5.37
C THR A 78 -11.63 -7.43 -4.25
N GLU A 79 -11.60 -8.65 -3.72
CA GLU A 79 -12.52 -9.07 -2.64
C GLU A 79 -12.30 -8.29 -1.34
N ARG A 80 -11.02 -8.03 -0.97
CA ARG A 80 -10.67 -7.42 0.32
C ARG A 80 -10.75 -5.91 0.32
N TRP A 81 -10.36 -5.26 -0.77
CA TRP A 81 -10.16 -3.80 -0.81
C TRP A 81 -10.96 -3.12 -1.92
N GLY A 82 -11.62 -3.89 -2.80
CA GLY A 82 -12.48 -3.34 -3.85
C GLY A 82 -11.75 -2.78 -5.07
N SER A 83 -10.40 -2.77 -5.07
CA SER A 83 -9.61 -2.35 -6.23
C SER A 83 -9.42 -3.50 -7.21
N THR A 84 -9.31 -3.18 -8.49
CA THR A 84 -9.02 -4.15 -9.55
C THR A 84 -7.64 -3.83 -10.12
N PRO A 85 -6.58 -4.49 -9.64
CA PRO A 85 -5.23 -4.17 -10.08
C PRO A 85 -4.98 -4.59 -11.52
N ALA A 86 -4.15 -3.83 -12.25
CA ALA A 86 -3.58 -4.26 -13.52
C ALA A 86 -2.68 -5.48 -13.31
N LEU A 87 -2.66 -6.40 -14.28
CA LEU A 87 -1.90 -7.65 -14.19
C LEU A 87 -0.77 -7.70 -15.22
N HIS A 88 0.43 -7.99 -14.76
CA HIS A 88 1.63 -8.05 -15.58
C HIS A 88 2.38 -9.36 -15.34
N THR A 89 2.93 -9.97 -16.41
CA THR A 89 3.87 -11.09 -16.32
C THR A 89 5.32 -10.64 -16.45
N ASP A 90 5.54 -9.42 -16.91
CA ASP A 90 6.85 -8.77 -17.00
C ASP A 90 6.83 -7.50 -16.13
N PHE A 91 7.70 -7.46 -15.13
CA PHE A 91 7.76 -6.35 -14.17
C PHE A 91 8.14 -5.01 -14.81
N ARG A 92 8.80 -5.01 -15.97
CA ARG A 92 9.15 -3.79 -16.70
C ARG A 92 7.90 -3.03 -17.14
N HIS A 93 6.86 -3.73 -17.58
CA HIS A 93 5.59 -3.12 -17.94
C HIS A 93 4.88 -2.49 -16.73
N LEU A 94 5.06 -3.07 -15.52
CA LEU A 94 4.57 -2.46 -14.29
C LEU A 94 5.35 -1.19 -13.97
N LEU A 95 6.68 -1.19 -14.14
CA LEU A 95 7.53 -0.03 -13.88
C LEU A 95 7.29 1.13 -14.87
N ASP A 96 6.89 0.81 -16.11
CA ASP A 96 6.56 1.80 -17.15
C ASP A 96 5.26 2.58 -16.86
N ASP A 97 4.43 2.12 -15.92
CA ASP A 97 3.18 2.80 -15.56
C ASP A 97 3.46 4.05 -14.71
N PRO A 98 3.15 5.26 -15.24
CA PRO A 98 3.37 6.51 -14.52
C PRO A 98 2.45 6.69 -13.30
N ASP A 99 1.37 5.91 -13.25
CA ASP A 99 0.40 5.99 -12.16
C ASP A 99 0.77 5.15 -10.93
N ILE A 100 1.90 4.47 -10.95
CA ILE A 100 2.46 3.77 -9.80
C ILE A 100 3.46 4.68 -9.09
N ASP A 101 3.29 4.89 -7.78
CA ASP A 101 4.17 5.72 -6.96
C ASP A 101 5.29 4.88 -6.32
N ALA A 102 4.95 3.67 -5.85
CA ALA A 102 5.88 2.80 -5.15
C ALA A 102 5.70 1.33 -5.54
N VAL A 103 6.74 0.53 -5.35
CA VAL A 103 6.69 -0.92 -5.62
C VAL A 103 7.16 -1.75 -4.44
N ILE A 104 6.49 -2.88 -4.22
CA ILE A 104 6.93 -3.94 -3.32
C ILE A 104 7.62 -5.01 -4.16
N ILE A 105 8.87 -5.34 -3.84
CA ILE A 105 9.65 -6.40 -4.50
C ILE A 105 9.75 -7.58 -3.53
N GLY A 106 8.92 -8.61 -3.76
CA GLY A 106 8.85 -9.84 -2.97
C GLY A 106 9.27 -11.09 -3.77
N THR A 107 10.14 -10.91 -4.76
CA THR A 107 10.70 -11.97 -5.61
C THR A 107 11.80 -12.76 -4.87
N PRO A 108 12.36 -13.85 -5.46
CA PRO A 108 13.62 -14.40 -5.00
C PRO A 108 14.77 -13.37 -5.02
N ASP A 109 15.67 -13.50 -4.06
CA ASP A 109 16.73 -12.51 -3.75
C ASP A 109 17.66 -12.16 -4.91
N HIS A 110 17.92 -13.09 -5.82
CA HIS A 110 18.76 -12.85 -7.01
C HIS A 110 18.13 -11.89 -8.03
N TRP A 111 16.85 -11.53 -7.88
CA TRP A 111 16.17 -10.52 -8.67
C TRP A 111 16.13 -9.14 -8.01
N HIS A 112 16.37 -9.05 -6.71
CA HIS A 112 16.18 -7.83 -5.93
C HIS A 112 16.99 -6.65 -6.47
N CYS A 113 18.30 -6.85 -6.73
CA CYS A 113 19.17 -5.79 -7.20
C CYS A 113 18.68 -5.21 -8.54
N LEU A 114 18.45 -6.08 -9.53
CA LEU A 114 18.03 -5.62 -10.85
C LEU A 114 16.69 -4.87 -10.79
N MET A 115 15.71 -5.47 -10.12
CA MET A 115 14.37 -4.87 -10.03
C MET A 115 14.36 -3.56 -9.27
N MET A 116 15.10 -3.46 -8.15
CA MET A 116 15.20 -2.24 -7.38
C MET A 116 15.89 -1.11 -8.17
N VAL A 117 17.01 -1.41 -8.84
CA VAL A 117 17.71 -0.41 -9.65
C VAL A 117 16.82 0.15 -10.74
N LEU A 118 16.10 -0.73 -11.47
CA LEU A 118 15.18 -0.32 -12.53
C LEU A 118 13.94 0.42 -11.97
N ALA A 119 13.46 0.06 -10.79
CA ALA A 119 12.37 0.77 -10.13
C ALA A 119 12.79 2.20 -9.75
N CYS A 120 13.98 2.37 -9.16
CA CYS A 120 14.54 3.69 -8.88
C CYS A 120 14.73 4.52 -10.17
N GLU A 121 15.23 3.91 -11.24
CA GLU A 121 15.38 4.56 -12.55
C GLU A 121 14.05 5.01 -13.14
N ALA A 122 12.98 4.23 -12.92
CA ALA A 122 11.62 4.57 -13.30
C ALA A 122 10.95 5.60 -12.36
N GLY A 123 11.68 6.13 -11.36
CA GLY A 123 11.20 7.14 -10.41
C GLY A 123 10.24 6.59 -9.35
N LYS A 124 10.28 5.27 -9.07
CA LYS A 124 9.44 4.65 -8.05
C LYS A 124 10.16 4.56 -6.71
N ASP A 125 9.41 4.73 -5.63
CA ASP A 125 9.85 4.33 -4.30
C ASP A 125 9.79 2.81 -4.14
N VAL A 126 10.62 2.24 -3.27
CA VAL A 126 10.78 0.77 -3.23
C VAL A 126 10.76 0.22 -1.81
N TYR A 127 9.92 -0.77 -1.59
CA TYR A 127 10.07 -1.72 -0.50
C TYR A 127 10.61 -3.04 -1.09
N VAL A 128 11.81 -3.45 -0.69
CA VAL A 128 12.45 -4.68 -1.16
C VAL A 128 12.64 -5.67 -0.01
N GLU A 129 12.22 -6.92 -0.23
CA GLU A 129 12.33 -7.97 0.78
C GLU A 129 13.78 -8.35 1.11
N LYS A 130 13.93 -8.93 2.31
CA LYS A 130 15.20 -9.53 2.76
C LYS A 130 15.42 -10.92 2.11
N PRO A 131 16.69 -11.38 1.91
CA PRO A 131 17.92 -10.59 2.02
C PRO A 131 18.00 -9.55 0.91
N LEU A 132 18.64 -8.42 1.17
CA LEU A 132 18.64 -7.29 0.23
C LEU A 132 19.18 -7.68 -1.15
N ALA A 133 20.25 -8.45 -1.19
CA ALA A 133 20.88 -8.92 -2.42
C ALA A 133 21.75 -10.15 -2.14
N ASN A 134 22.24 -10.81 -3.19
CA ASN A 134 23.14 -11.97 -3.09
C ASN A 134 24.59 -11.61 -2.79
N THR A 135 25.02 -10.40 -3.15
CA THR A 135 26.41 -9.97 -3.00
C THR A 135 26.50 -8.56 -2.41
N VAL A 136 27.64 -8.25 -1.76
CA VAL A 136 27.92 -6.90 -1.26
C VAL A 136 28.03 -5.89 -2.41
N GLY A 137 28.50 -6.32 -3.58
CA GLY A 137 28.57 -5.47 -4.76
C GLY A 137 27.19 -5.02 -5.24
N GLU A 138 26.21 -5.93 -5.24
CA GLU A 138 24.82 -5.60 -5.55
C GLU A 138 24.23 -4.63 -4.54
N CYS A 139 24.48 -4.82 -3.23
CA CYS A 139 24.06 -3.87 -2.22
C CYS A 139 24.59 -2.44 -2.49
N ALA A 140 25.87 -2.32 -2.89
CA ALA A 140 26.46 -1.03 -3.22
C ALA A 140 25.80 -0.38 -4.45
N LEU A 141 25.44 -1.17 -5.47
CA LEU A 141 24.71 -0.68 -6.64
C LEU A 141 23.30 -0.20 -6.27
N MET A 142 22.62 -0.92 -5.39
CA MET A 142 21.27 -0.55 -4.91
C MET A 142 21.28 0.77 -4.13
N VAL A 143 22.28 0.96 -3.26
CA VAL A 143 22.46 2.23 -2.53
C VAL A 143 22.72 3.37 -3.52
N ALA A 144 23.65 3.17 -4.46
CA ALA A 144 23.97 4.18 -5.47
C ALA A 144 22.76 4.54 -6.36
N ALA A 145 21.90 3.57 -6.68
CA ALA A 145 20.66 3.83 -7.43
C ALA A 145 19.67 4.67 -6.61
N ALA A 146 19.43 4.29 -5.35
CA ALA A 146 18.54 5.05 -4.47
C ALA A 146 18.98 6.50 -4.33
N GLU A 147 20.29 6.75 -4.12
CA GLU A 147 20.86 8.10 -4.03
C GLU A 147 20.75 8.86 -5.36
N ARG A 148 21.10 8.21 -6.47
CA ARG A 148 21.10 8.83 -7.80
C ARG A 148 19.73 9.31 -8.24
N TYR A 149 18.70 8.51 -7.97
CA TYR A 149 17.32 8.79 -8.40
C TYR A 149 16.48 9.43 -7.30
N SER A 150 17.07 9.64 -6.10
CA SER A 150 16.39 10.20 -4.92
C SER A 150 15.14 9.42 -4.52
N SER A 151 15.16 8.09 -4.71
CA SER A 151 14.07 7.21 -4.34
C SER A 151 14.10 6.89 -2.85
N VAL A 152 12.93 6.82 -2.21
CA VAL A 152 12.80 6.30 -0.86
C VAL A 152 12.83 4.78 -0.91
N VAL A 153 13.79 4.17 -0.23
CA VAL A 153 13.97 2.72 -0.23
C VAL A 153 13.92 2.17 1.19
N GLN A 154 13.06 1.17 1.38
CA GLN A 154 12.97 0.41 2.63
C GLN A 154 13.27 -1.06 2.38
N VAL A 155 14.18 -1.63 3.18
CA VAL A 155 14.45 -3.07 3.18
C VAL A 155 13.51 -3.79 4.16
N GLY A 156 12.97 -4.93 3.77
CA GLY A 156 12.00 -5.76 4.50
C GLY A 156 12.53 -6.39 5.78
N GLN A 157 13.17 -5.63 6.64
CA GLN A 157 13.70 -6.04 7.94
C GLN A 157 12.62 -5.94 9.05
N TRP A 158 11.41 -6.40 8.77
CA TRP A 158 10.22 -6.24 9.62
C TRP A 158 10.41 -6.73 11.07
N GLN A 159 11.27 -7.71 11.29
CA GLN A 159 11.61 -8.20 12.64
C GLN A 159 12.15 -7.07 13.54
N ARG A 160 12.85 -6.08 12.97
CA ARG A 160 13.40 -4.95 13.73
C ARG A 160 12.34 -4.02 14.33
N SER A 161 11.12 -4.09 13.82
CA SER A 161 9.98 -3.31 14.30
C SER A 161 9.09 -4.09 15.28
N GLY A 162 9.47 -5.31 15.65
CA GLY A 162 8.72 -6.13 16.60
C GLY A 162 9.04 -5.77 18.05
N ASP A 163 8.02 -5.63 18.88
CA ASP A 163 8.15 -5.25 20.31
C ASP A 163 9.13 -6.15 21.05
N HIS A 164 9.13 -7.47 20.77
CA HIS A 164 10.04 -8.42 21.38
C HIS A 164 11.54 -8.16 21.10
N TRP A 165 11.85 -7.49 19.96
CA TRP A 165 13.23 -7.09 19.66
C TRP A 165 13.59 -5.78 20.36
N THR A 166 12.64 -4.86 20.50
CA THR A 166 12.81 -3.65 21.31
C THR A 166 13.04 -4.02 22.77
N ASP A 167 12.20 -4.89 23.33
CA ASP A 167 12.34 -5.39 24.70
C ASP A 167 13.69 -6.09 24.93
N ALA A 168 14.15 -6.88 23.94
CA ALA A 168 15.44 -7.56 24.04
C ALA A 168 16.65 -6.62 23.95
N ALA A 169 16.52 -5.48 23.29
CA ALA A 169 17.57 -4.46 23.19
C ALA A 169 17.68 -3.62 24.47
N ASP A 170 16.59 -3.50 25.22
CA ASP A 170 16.52 -2.77 26.48
C ASP A 170 16.94 -3.62 27.70
N TYR A 171 17.17 -4.93 27.52
CA TYR A 171 17.60 -5.87 28.53
C TYR A 171 19.13 -5.94 28.67
#